data_5f09010659e434f902e50dfc82084010
#
_entry.id   5f09010659e434f902e50dfc82084010
#
_cell.length_a   1.000
_cell.length_b   1.000
_cell.length_c   1.000
_cell.angle_alpha   90.00
_cell.angle_beta   90.00
_cell.angle_gamma   90.00
#
_symmetry.space_group_name_H-M   'P 1'
#
loop_
_entity.id
_entity.type
_entity.pdbx_description
1 polymer ?
#
loop_
_entity_poly.entity_id
_entity_poly.type
_entity_poly.pdbx_seq_one_letter_code
_entity_poly.pdbx_strand_id
1 'polypeptide(L)'
;AHTTKVRYVTKADCGSGVTRDRDFHDIDGMITDEPGVVLATFYADCVPLYFVDPVHRAIGLSHSGWRGTVHKMGQATLDAMHERFGTEAKDVIAAVGPSICQDCYEVSGDVIEEFRAAFPETLHEKLFYGKPDGKYQLNLWEANHQILLAAGVPEKQIHLPNLCTC
;
A
#
# COMPACT_ATOMS: atom_id res chain seq x y z
N ALA A 1 8.35 1.58 -9.56
CA ALA A 1 7.30 1.80 -10.53
C ALA A 1 6.28 2.76 -9.92
N HIS A 2 5.14 2.92 -10.28
CA HIS A 2 4.00 3.65 -9.72
C HIS A 2 2.75 3.12 -10.43
N THR A 3 2.64 1.79 -10.44
CA THR A 3 1.52 1.05 -11.04
C THR A 3 0.65 0.46 -9.92
N THR A 4 -0.35 -0.33 -10.29
CA THR A 4 -1.10 -1.18 -9.35
C THR A 4 -0.96 -2.65 -9.71
N LYS A 5 0.11 -3.00 -10.44
CA LYS A 5 0.34 -4.39 -10.84
C LYS A 5 0.87 -5.20 -9.68
N VAL A 6 0.19 -6.30 -9.40
CA VAL A 6 0.56 -7.28 -8.37
C VAL A 6 1.00 -8.57 -9.05
N ARG A 7 2.13 -9.13 -8.60
CA ARG A 7 2.67 -10.40 -9.11
C ARG A 7 2.57 -11.49 -8.05
N TYR A 8 2.05 -12.63 -8.44
CA TYR A 8 2.26 -13.86 -7.67
C TYR A 8 3.70 -14.33 -7.86
N VAL A 9 4.38 -14.58 -6.75
CA VAL A 9 5.77 -15.04 -6.72
C VAL A 9 5.90 -16.36 -5.98
N THR A 10 6.86 -17.18 -6.43
CA THR A 10 7.10 -18.54 -5.97
C THR A 10 8.57 -18.73 -5.58
N LYS A 11 8.94 -19.91 -5.14
CA LYS A 11 10.36 -20.28 -4.89
C LYS A 11 11.25 -20.10 -6.12
N ALA A 12 10.71 -20.24 -7.33
CA ALA A 12 11.45 -20.02 -8.57
C ALA A 12 11.86 -18.55 -8.75
N ASP A 13 11.13 -17.61 -8.14
CA ASP A 13 11.42 -16.17 -8.18
C ASP A 13 12.43 -15.73 -7.11
N CYS A 14 12.78 -16.60 -6.16
CA CYS A 14 13.69 -16.27 -5.07
C CYS A 14 15.05 -15.78 -5.57
N GLY A 15 15.57 -14.72 -4.94
CA GLY A 15 16.82 -14.07 -5.30
C GLY A 15 16.73 -13.05 -6.42
N SER A 16 15.58 -12.94 -7.13
CA SER A 16 15.38 -11.93 -8.18
C SER A 16 15.51 -10.52 -7.61
N GLY A 17 16.40 -9.72 -8.21
CA GLY A 17 16.71 -8.35 -7.77
C GLY A 17 17.59 -8.24 -6.51
N VAL A 18 18.07 -9.38 -5.94
CA VAL A 18 18.94 -9.43 -4.76
C VAL A 18 20.24 -10.19 -5.05
N THR A 19 20.14 -11.46 -5.44
CA THR A 19 21.29 -12.32 -5.74
C THR A 19 21.42 -12.66 -7.22
N ARG A 20 20.41 -12.34 -8.01
CA ARG A 20 20.38 -12.42 -9.49
C ARG A 20 19.65 -11.23 -10.07
N ASP A 21 19.79 -10.99 -11.35
CA ASP A 21 19.10 -9.90 -12.04
C ASP A 21 17.59 -10.02 -11.90
N ARG A 22 16.92 -8.87 -11.80
CA ARG A 22 15.47 -8.78 -11.76
C ARG A 22 14.91 -9.05 -13.16
N ASP A 23 14.01 -10.00 -13.27
CA ASP A 23 13.36 -10.45 -14.51
C ASP A 23 11.96 -9.87 -14.75
N PHE A 24 11.52 -8.92 -13.90
CA PHE A 24 10.23 -8.26 -13.99
C PHE A 24 10.34 -6.75 -13.81
N HIS A 25 9.42 -6.02 -14.44
CA HIS A 25 9.34 -4.55 -14.42
C HIS A 25 7.90 -4.11 -14.11
N ASP A 26 7.76 -2.88 -13.61
CA ASP A 26 6.47 -2.23 -13.34
C ASP A 26 5.56 -3.02 -12.38
N ILE A 27 6.15 -3.74 -11.44
CA ILE A 27 5.45 -4.45 -10.37
C ILE A 27 5.60 -3.61 -9.09
N ASP A 28 4.48 -3.27 -8.47
CA ASP A 28 4.42 -2.54 -7.20
C ASP A 28 3.82 -3.37 -6.06
N GLY A 29 3.35 -4.59 -6.33
CA GLY A 29 2.89 -5.54 -5.33
C GLY A 29 3.34 -6.96 -5.63
N MET A 30 3.56 -7.73 -4.58
CA MET A 30 3.87 -9.17 -4.65
C MET A 30 2.99 -9.92 -3.66
N ILE A 31 2.53 -11.10 -4.07
CA ILE A 31 1.76 -12.01 -3.22
C ILE A 31 2.33 -13.43 -3.32
N THR A 32 2.21 -14.21 -2.26
CA THR A 32 2.62 -15.61 -2.24
C THR A 32 1.89 -16.40 -1.16
N ASP A 33 1.69 -17.70 -1.41
CA ASP A 33 1.24 -18.71 -0.45
C ASP A 33 2.31 -19.79 -0.22
N GLU A 34 3.50 -19.64 -0.83
CA GLU A 34 4.57 -20.61 -0.67
C GLU A 34 5.41 -20.37 0.58
N PRO A 35 5.48 -21.34 1.52
CA PRO A 35 6.36 -21.24 2.68
C PRO A 35 7.83 -21.13 2.29
N GLY A 36 8.55 -20.21 2.94
CA GLY A 36 9.97 -19.95 2.71
C GLY A 36 10.27 -18.92 1.63
N VAL A 37 9.25 -18.39 0.93
CA VAL A 37 9.42 -17.22 0.06
C VAL A 37 9.39 -15.96 0.92
N VAL A 38 10.43 -15.13 0.78
CA VAL A 38 10.53 -13.83 1.45
C VAL A 38 10.24 -12.73 0.44
N LEU A 39 9.24 -11.90 0.73
CA LEU A 39 8.94 -10.68 -0.03
C LEU A 39 9.77 -9.53 0.53
N ALA A 40 10.54 -8.86 -0.31
CA ALA A 40 11.36 -7.72 0.09
C ALA A 40 11.18 -6.55 -0.87
N THR A 41 11.03 -5.36 -0.30
CA THR A 41 10.89 -4.10 -1.03
C THR A 41 11.72 -3.03 -0.32
N PHE A 42 12.17 -2.03 -1.08
CA PHE A 42 13.05 -0.97 -0.59
C PHE A 42 12.43 0.38 -0.95
N TYR A 43 12.24 1.22 0.06
CA TYR A 43 11.68 2.57 -0.07
C TYR A 43 12.51 3.56 0.74
N ALA A 44 12.41 4.84 0.40
CA ALA A 44 12.82 5.90 1.30
C ALA A 44 11.62 6.23 2.21
N ASP A 45 10.60 6.89 1.67
CA ASP A 45 9.49 7.46 2.45
C ASP A 45 8.11 6.95 2.03
N CYS A 46 8.03 6.26 0.88
CA CYS A 46 6.77 5.71 0.39
C CYS A 46 6.19 4.64 1.33
N VAL A 47 4.88 4.49 1.31
CA VAL A 47 4.14 3.59 2.20
C VAL A 47 4.27 2.13 1.77
N PRO A 48 4.83 1.24 2.60
CA PRO A 48 4.68 -0.19 2.43
C PRO A 48 3.35 -0.68 3.01
N LEU A 49 2.66 -1.55 2.28
CA LEU A 49 1.45 -2.21 2.75
C LEU A 49 1.73 -3.71 2.91
N TYR A 50 1.45 -4.23 4.09
CA TYR A 50 1.61 -5.64 4.44
C TYR A 50 0.23 -6.28 4.57
N PHE A 51 0.09 -7.50 4.04
CA PHE A 51 -1.13 -8.28 4.10
C PHE A 51 -0.81 -9.69 4.58
N VAL A 52 -1.58 -10.18 5.52
CA VAL A 52 -1.51 -11.56 6.00
C VAL A 52 -2.90 -12.16 5.97
N ASP A 53 -3.06 -13.23 5.24
CA ASP A 53 -4.25 -14.07 5.24
C ASP A 53 -3.93 -15.38 6.02
N PRO A 54 -4.36 -15.51 7.25
CA PRO A 54 -4.09 -16.70 8.06
C PRO A 54 -4.94 -17.91 7.62
N VAL A 55 -6.04 -17.69 6.92
CA VAL A 55 -6.94 -18.77 6.45
C VAL A 55 -6.30 -19.53 5.29
N HIS A 56 -5.81 -18.80 4.29
CA HIS A 56 -5.17 -19.39 3.10
C HIS A 56 -3.64 -19.46 3.25
N ARG A 57 -3.08 -18.98 4.38
CA ARG A 57 -1.64 -18.94 4.66
C ARG A 57 -0.86 -18.19 3.58
N ALA A 58 -1.43 -17.10 3.12
CA ALA A 58 -0.89 -16.23 2.08
C ALA A 58 -0.45 -14.88 2.65
N ILE A 59 0.52 -14.27 1.99
CA ILE A 59 1.01 -12.93 2.33
C ILE A 59 1.07 -12.04 1.10
N GLY A 60 0.95 -10.74 1.32
CA GLY A 60 1.14 -9.70 0.32
C GLY A 60 2.03 -8.58 0.82
N LEU A 61 2.77 -7.96 -0.07
CA LEU A 61 3.60 -6.79 0.19
C LEU A 61 3.53 -5.85 -1.00
N SER A 62 3.13 -4.60 -0.77
CA SER A 62 2.91 -3.64 -1.84
C SER A 62 3.48 -2.26 -1.53
N HIS A 63 3.87 -1.55 -2.58
CA HIS A 63 4.35 -0.18 -2.56
C HIS A 63 3.20 0.79 -2.86
N SER A 64 2.85 1.65 -1.91
CA SER A 64 1.78 2.63 -2.05
C SER A 64 2.31 4.06 -1.81
N GLY A 65 3.13 4.57 -2.73
CA GLY A 65 3.40 6.00 -2.81
C GLY A 65 2.12 6.76 -3.19
N TRP A 66 2.13 8.10 -3.27
CA TRP A 66 0.92 8.87 -3.51
C TRP A 66 0.13 8.43 -4.77
N ARG A 67 0.82 8.07 -5.87
CA ARG A 67 0.17 7.55 -7.08
C ARG A 67 -0.48 6.19 -6.85
N GLY A 68 0.22 5.27 -6.19
CA GLY A 68 -0.33 3.98 -5.81
C GLY A 68 -1.54 4.12 -4.88
N THR A 69 -1.50 5.08 -3.97
CA THR A 69 -2.62 5.39 -3.05
C THR A 69 -3.83 5.91 -3.83
N VAL A 70 -3.66 6.88 -4.71
CA VAL A 70 -4.74 7.39 -5.58
C VAL A 70 -5.36 6.27 -6.42
N HIS A 71 -4.53 5.37 -6.96
CA HIS A 71 -4.98 4.22 -7.75
C HIS A 71 -5.37 3.00 -6.91
N LYS A 72 -5.54 3.15 -5.58
CA LYS A 72 -6.04 2.11 -4.67
C LYS A 72 -5.18 0.84 -4.66
N MET A 73 -3.86 0.99 -4.53
CA MET A 73 -2.91 -0.15 -4.51
C MET A 73 -3.27 -1.21 -3.45
N GLY A 74 -3.77 -0.79 -2.28
CA GLY A 74 -4.22 -1.71 -1.23
C GLY A 74 -5.37 -2.61 -1.69
N GLN A 75 -6.37 -2.03 -2.37
CA GLN A 75 -7.47 -2.78 -2.97
C GLN A 75 -6.95 -3.74 -4.05
N ALA A 76 -6.11 -3.26 -4.97
CA ALA A 76 -5.56 -4.10 -6.04
C ALA A 76 -4.79 -5.31 -5.51
N THR A 77 -4.11 -5.17 -4.36
CA THR A 77 -3.41 -6.28 -3.71
C THR A 77 -4.40 -7.29 -3.14
N LEU A 78 -5.46 -6.83 -2.46
CA LEU A 78 -6.51 -7.69 -1.93
C LEU A 78 -7.25 -8.43 -3.05
N ASP A 79 -7.55 -7.76 -4.16
CA ASP A 79 -8.18 -8.37 -5.34
C ASP A 79 -7.30 -9.48 -5.91
N ALA A 80 -6.00 -9.24 -6.05
CA ALA A 80 -5.05 -10.26 -6.53
C ALA A 80 -4.95 -11.46 -5.56
N MET A 81 -4.99 -11.22 -4.24
CA MET A 81 -5.02 -12.28 -3.23
C MET A 81 -6.34 -13.07 -3.31
N HIS A 82 -7.46 -12.37 -3.51
CA HIS A 82 -8.75 -13.02 -3.69
C HIS A 82 -8.78 -13.91 -4.95
N GLU A 83 -8.37 -13.37 -6.09
CA GLU A 83 -8.33 -14.10 -7.36
C GLU A 83 -7.42 -15.33 -7.30
N ARG A 84 -6.29 -15.21 -6.60
CA ARG A 84 -5.27 -16.26 -6.59
C ARG A 84 -5.49 -17.32 -5.51
N PHE A 85 -5.93 -16.90 -4.31
CA PHE A 85 -5.99 -17.76 -3.13
C PHE A 85 -7.40 -17.93 -2.56
N GLY A 86 -8.37 -17.13 -3.02
CA GLY A 86 -9.69 -17.07 -2.42
C GLY A 86 -9.73 -16.24 -1.13
N THR A 87 -8.72 -15.40 -0.89
CA THR A 87 -8.64 -14.51 0.28
C THR A 87 -9.88 -13.64 0.40
N GLU A 88 -10.51 -13.62 1.57
CA GLU A 88 -11.59 -12.71 1.89
C GLU A 88 -11.05 -11.54 2.73
N ALA A 89 -11.35 -10.30 2.35
CA ALA A 89 -10.82 -9.11 3.03
C ALA A 89 -11.09 -9.11 4.56
N LYS A 90 -12.24 -9.66 4.98
CA LYS A 90 -12.61 -9.78 6.40
C LYS A 90 -11.65 -10.64 7.24
N ASP A 91 -10.89 -11.54 6.60
CA ASP A 91 -9.97 -12.46 7.26
C ASP A 91 -8.52 -11.95 7.22
N VAL A 92 -8.26 -10.86 6.48
CA VAL A 92 -6.93 -10.29 6.31
C VAL A 92 -6.54 -9.40 7.49
N ILE A 93 -5.31 -9.58 7.97
CA ILE A 93 -4.63 -8.64 8.84
C ILE A 93 -3.75 -7.76 7.93
N ALA A 94 -3.97 -6.46 7.96
CA ALA A 94 -3.22 -5.50 7.14
C ALA A 94 -2.42 -4.53 8.02
N ALA A 95 -1.26 -4.11 7.53
CA ALA A 95 -0.49 -3.06 8.18
C ALA A 95 0.04 -2.04 7.17
N VAL A 96 -0.08 -0.78 7.54
CA VAL A 96 0.66 0.32 6.93
C VAL A 96 2.01 0.38 7.63
N GLY A 97 3.10 0.23 6.90
CA GLY A 97 4.44 0.22 7.50
C GLY A 97 5.03 1.61 7.73
N PRO A 98 6.19 1.69 8.40
CA PRO A 98 6.93 2.94 8.60
C PRO A 98 7.14 3.68 7.27
N SER A 99 6.80 4.95 7.25
CA SER A 99 6.83 5.81 6.07
C SER A 99 6.68 7.27 6.47
N ILE A 100 6.71 8.19 5.52
CA ILE A 100 6.58 9.62 5.80
C ILE A 100 5.21 9.94 6.42
N CYS A 101 5.19 10.67 7.54
CA CYS A 101 3.96 11.12 8.20
C CYS A 101 3.40 12.39 7.55
N GLN A 102 2.18 12.76 7.93
CA GLN A 102 1.51 13.95 7.40
C GLN A 102 2.32 15.23 7.62
N ASP A 103 2.90 15.42 8.80
CA ASP A 103 3.61 16.65 9.15
C ASP A 103 4.90 16.84 8.35
N CYS A 104 5.47 15.77 7.83
CA CYS A 104 6.67 15.79 7.00
C CYS A 104 6.36 15.77 5.49
N TYR A 105 5.16 15.33 5.08
CA TYR A 105 4.85 15.13 3.67
C TYR A 105 4.13 16.32 3.03
N GLU A 106 4.93 17.27 2.57
CA GLU A 106 4.47 18.44 1.82
C GLU A 106 4.33 18.12 0.33
N VAL A 107 3.19 18.49 -0.25
CA VAL A 107 2.88 18.29 -1.68
C VAL A 107 2.30 19.56 -2.31
N SER A 108 2.33 19.62 -3.63
CA SER A 108 1.73 20.69 -4.44
C SER A 108 0.23 20.45 -4.67
N GLY A 109 -0.48 21.48 -5.14
CA GLY A 109 -1.93 21.43 -5.36
C GLY A 109 -2.36 20.41 -6.41
N ASP A 110 -1.55 20.14 -7.43
CA ASP A 110 -1.83 19.13 -8.46
C ASP A 110 -1.96 17.72 -7.87
N VAL A 111 -1.12 17.36 -6.90
CA VAL A 111 -1.25 16.10 -6.16
C VAL A 111 -2.56 16.05 -5.38
N ILE A 112 -2.95 17.17 -4.75
CA ILE A 112 -4.19 17.24 -3.98
C ILE A 112 -5.44 17.10 -4.87
N GLU A 113 -5.41 17.65 -6.08
CA GLU A 113 -6.53 17.45 -7.02
C GLU A 113 -6.75 15.98 -7.38
N GLU A 114 -5.68 15.19 -7.51
CA GLU A 114 -5.78 13.74 -7.69
C GLU A 114 -6.43 13.05 -6.46
N PHE A 115 -6.09 13.49 -5.24
CA PHE A 115 -6.72 12.98 -4.02
C PHE A 115 -8.19 13.40 -3.90
N ARG A 116 -8.53 14.65 -4.29
CA ARG A 116 -9.92 15.12 -4.34
C ARG A 116 -10.77 14.28 -5.28
N ALA A 117 -10.22 13.94 -6.44
CA ALA A 117 -10.90 13.11 -7.42
C ALA A 117 -11.06 11.64 -6.97
N ALA A 118 -10.08 11.11 -6.24
CA ALA A 118 -10.01 9.70 -5.85
C ALA A 118 -10.76 9.36 -4.55
N PHE A 119 -11.00 10.34 -3.67
CA PHE A 119 -11.61 10.15 -2.36
C PHE A 119 -12.85 11.05 -2.18
N PRO A 120 -13.89 10.56 -1.46
CA PRO A 120 -15.07 11.36 -1.18
C PRO A 120 -14.73 12.58 -0.32
N GLU A 121 -15.45 13.69 -0.54
CA GLU A 121 -15.24 14.98 0.14
C GLU A 121 -15.22 14.86 1.67
N THR A 122 -16.03 13.95 2.21
CA THR A 122 -16.11 13.68 3.66
C THR A 122 -14.81 13.20 4.29
N LEU A 123 -13.84 12.75 3.48
CA LEU A 123 -12.53 12.32 3.95
C LEU A 123 -11.45 13.40 3.78
N HIS A 124 -11.69 14.44 2.98
CA HIS A 124 -10.64 15.40 2.60
C HIS A 124 -9.94 16.03 3.81
N GLU A 125 -10.68 16.46 4.83
CA GLU A 125 -10.10 17.06 6.04
C GLU A 125 -9.20 16.10 6.84
N LYS A 126 -9.42 14.79 6.72
CA LYS A 126 -8.56 13.77 7.35
C LYS A 126 -7.31 13.49 6.53
N LEU A 127 -7.40 13.68 5.21
CA LEU A 127 -6.32 13.32 4.27
C LEU A 127 -5.33 14.45 4.04
N PHE A 128 -5.77 15.70 4.02
CA PHE A 128 -4.86 16.82 3.76
C PHE A 128 -5.37 18.15 4.32
N TYR A 129 -4.45 19.06 4.57
CA TYR A 129 -4.75 20.45 4.87
C TYR A 129 -3.83 21.41 4.13
N GLY A 130 -4.37 22.60 3.78
CA GLY A 130 -3.64 23.63 3.07
C GLY A 130 -2.73 24.45 3.98
N LYS A 131 -1.61 24.92 3.44
CA LYS A 131 -0.66 25.83 4.06
C LYS A 131 -0.76 27.24 3.49
N PRO A 132 -0.30 28.30 4.23
CA PRO A 132 -0.34 29.68 3.75
C PRO A 132 0.45 29.93 2.46
N ASP A 133 1.43 29.11 2.15
CA ASP A 133 2.28 29.18 0.95
C ASP A 133 1.67 28.50 -0.29
N GLY A 134 0.42 28.02 -0.19
CA GLY A 134 -0.29 27.34 -1.26
C GLY A 134 0.06 25.86 -1.43
N LYS A 135 0.87 25.30 -0.55
CA LYS A 135 1.17 23.88 -0.48
C LYS A 135 0.24 23.17 0.49
N TYR A 136 0.38 21.86 0.58
CA TYR A 136 -0.49 21.02 1.41
C TYR A 136 0.35 19.98 2.17
N GLN A 137 -0.14 19.61 3.36
CA GLN A 137 0.32 18.43 4.08
C GLN A 137 -0.63 17.26 3.79
N LEU A 138 -0.07 16.13 3.37
CA LEU A 138 -0.83 14.95 2.92
C LEU A 138 -0.60 13.76 3.84
N ASN A 139 -1.69 13.13 4.28
CA ASN A 139 -1.70 11.95 5.15
C ASN A 139 -1.87 10.67 4.33
N LEU A 140 -0.76 10.07 3.89
CA LEU A 140 -0.80 8.79 3.17
C LEU A 140 -1.21 7.62 4.07
N TRP A 141 -0.93 7.68 5.37
CA TRP A 141 -1.33 6.63 6.31
C TRP A 141 -2.84 6.54 6.39
N GLU A 142 -3.51 7.67 6.62
CA GLU A 142 -4.97 7.72 6.67
C GLU A 142 -5.59 7.35 5.31
N ALA A 143 -5.02 7.82 4.21
CA ALA A 143 -5.53 7.48 2.87
C ALA A 143 -5.51 5.96 2.62
N ASN A 144 -4.40 5.29 2.93
CA ASN A 144 -4.30 3.83 2.81
C ASN A 144 -5.20 3.10 3.82
N HIS A 145 -5.34 3.61 5.04
CA HIS A 145 -6.29 3.09 6.03
C HIS A 145 -7.72 3.09 5.48
N GLN A 146 -8.17 4.22 4.93
CA GLN A 146 -9.51 4.34 4.34
C GLN A 146 -9.72 3.41 3.13
N ILE A 147 -8.68 3.19 2.32
CA ILE A 147 -8.73 2.22 1.21
C ILE A 147 -8.95 0.80 1.74
N LEU A 148 -8.21 0.40 2.77
CA LEU A 148 -8.32 -0.93 3.37
C LEU A 148 -9.69 -1.16 4.02
N LEU A 149 -10.22 -0.14 4.72
CA LEU A 149 -11.57 -0.18 5.27
C LEU A 149 -12.64 -0.34 4.17
N ALA A 150 -12.54 0.46 3.12
CA ALA A 150 -13.46 0.39 1.97
C ALA A 150 -13.37 -0.96 1.23
N ALA A 151 -12.21 -1.60 1.23
CA ALA A 151 -11.99 -2.93 0.68
C ALA A 151 -12.57 -4.07 1.55
N GLY A 152 -13.05 -3.76 2.76
CA GLY A 152 -13.69 -4.73 3.66
C GLY A 152 -12.78 -5.34 4.73
N VAL A 153 -11.55 -4.84 4.90
CA VAL A 153 -10.71 -5.25 6.03
C VAL A 153 -11.27 -4.64 7.31
N PRO A 154 -11.53 -5.45 8.35
CA PRO A 154 -12.06 -4.93 9.61
C PRO A 154 -11.09 -3.93 10.28
N GLU A 155 -11.60 -2.84 10.82
CA GLU A 155 -10.83 -1.79 11.52
C GLU A 155 -9.80 -2.38 12.51
N LYS A 156 -10.23 -3.32 13.33
CA LYS A 156 -9.38 -3.97 14.35
C LYS A 156 -8.21 -4.80 13.78
N GLN A 157 -8.23 -5.08 12.48
CA GLN A 157 -7.22 -5.85 11.75
C GLN A 157 -6.30 -4.95 10.90
N ILE A 158 -6.50 -3.62 10.95
CA ILE A 158 -5.65 -2.65 10.27
C ILE A 158 -4.72 -1.99 11.30
N HIS A 159 -3.42 -2.10 11.08
CA HIS A 159 -2.39 -1.53 11.95
C HIS A 159 -1.68 -0.36 11.27
N LEU A 160 -1.62 0.78 11.96
CA LEU A 160 -0.90 1.96 11.50
C LEU A 160 0.48 2.04 12.16
N PRO A 161 1.51 2.57 11.48
CA PRO A 161 2.90 2.45 11.90
C PRO A 161 3.26 3.29 13.11
N ASN A 162 2.68 4.51 13.22
CA ASN A 162 3.07 5.55 14.19
C ASN A 162 4.60 5.83 14.22
N LEU A 163 5.30 5.55 13.12
CA LEU A 163 6.74 5.72 12.97
C LEU A 163 7.02 6.41 11.63
N CYS A 164 7.45 7.67 11.70
CA CYS A 164 7.84 8.47 10.55
C CYS A 164 9.28 8.17 10.13
N THR A 165 9.53 8.16 8.82
CA THR A 165 10.87 7.95 8.24
C THR A 165 11.65 9.27 8.01
N CYS A 166 11.00 10.40 8.20
CA CYS A 166 11.62 11.73 8.10
C CYS A 166 12.43 12.07 9.34
#